data_a82b0fd76ca7549cf00299139d62d814
#
_entry.id   a82b0fd76ca7549cf00299139d62d814
#
_cell.length_a   1.000
_cell.length_b   1.000
_cell.length_c   1.000
_cell.angle_alpha   90.00
_cell.angle_beta   90.00
_cell.angle_gamma   90.00
#
_symmetry.space_group_name_H-M   'P 1'
#
loop_
_entity.id
_entity.type
_entity.pdbx_description
1 polymer ?
#
loop_
_entity_poly.entity_id
_entity_poly.type
_entity_poly.pdbx_seq_one_letter_code
_entity_poly.pdbx_strand_id
1 'polypeptide(L)'
;LTQSSILLCGETMDAEYVRQIINLTQTTSASYLLLSSLDISRRNLALRGRESFEKVKHMAEYARNEINEIGGYYAYGKELIDGDSVYDFDVTKLSIYTQGIGLTGIEVYDLLRDEYDIQIEFGDIGNILAYISIGDRIRDIERLVGALEDIKRLYEKDSNNLYCGKFIQPELAMTPQQAFYADKRRIPLSQTAGKISAELVMCYPPGI
;
A
#
# COMPACT_ATOMS: atom_id res chain seq x y z
N LEU A 1 -9.97 10.32 0.01
CA LEU A 1 -10.92 11.09 0.82
C LEU A 1 -10.34 12.45 1.10
N THR A 2 -10.77 13.46 0.38
CA THR A 2 -10.11 14.76 0.36
C THR A 2 -10.56 15.72 1.46
N GLN A 3 -11.69 15.52 2.10
CA GLN A 3 -12.27 16.52 3.01
C GLN A 3 -12.91 15.98 4.27
N SER A 4 -12.75 14.70 4.58
CA SER A 4 -13.28 14.13 5.81
C SER A 4 -12.54 12.88 6.24
N SER A 5 -12.44 12.67 7.56
CA SER A 5 -11.87 11.47 8.16
C SER A 5 -12.51 11.21 9.53
N ILE A 6 -12.30 10.02 10.06
CA ILE A 6 -12.71 9.66 11.43
C ILE A 6 -11.45 9.35 12.22
N LEU A 7 -11.34 9.96 13.40
CA LEU A 7 -10.35 9.61 14.40
C LEU A 7 -11.03 8.84 15.53
N LEU A 8 -10.59 7.62 15.77
CA LEU A 8 -11.08 6.77 16.85
C LEU A 8 -10.06 6.83 18.01
N CYS A 9 -10.51 7.25 19.17
CA CYS A 9 -9.69 7.36 20.36
C CYS A 9 -10.03 6.22 21.33
N GLY A 10 -9.01 5.55 21.85
CA GLY A 10 -9.17 4.60 22.95
C GLY A 10 -9.47 5.31 24.28
N GLU A 11 -9.92 4.54 25.28
CA GLU A 11 -10.35 5.05 26.58
C GLU A 11 -9.25 5.78 27.36
N THR A 12 -7.98 5.50 27.07
CA THR A 12 -6.82 6.12 27.71
C THR A 12 -6.42 7.47 27.11
N MET A 13 -7.05 7.87 25.99
CA MET A 13 -6.77 9.12 25.31
C MET A 13 -7.60 10.27 25.89
N ASP A 14 -6.97 11.41 26.14
CA ASP A 14 -7.68 12.65 26.47
C ASP A 14 -8.37 13.21 25.22
N ALA A 15 -9.66 12.91 25.08
CA ALA A 15 -10.46 13.33 23.93
C ALA A 15 -10.58 14.86 23.82
N GLU A 16 -10.48 15.59 24.92
CA GLU A 16 -10.56 17.06 24.91
C GLU A 16 -9.28 17.66 24.32
N TYR A 17 -8.12 17.13 24.72
CA TYR A 17 -6.85 17.54 24.15
C TYR A 17 -6.78 17.22 22.64
N VAL A 18 -7.20 16.02 22.24
CA VAL A 18 -7.28 15.64 20.82
C VAL A 18 -8.16 16.59 20.03
N ARG A 19 -9.32 16.98 20.59
CA ARG A 19 -10.23 17.95 19.96
C ARG A 19 -9.60 19.33 19.78
N GLN A 20 -8.82 19.80 20.74
CA GLN A 20 -8.10 21.05 20.62
C GLN A 20 -7.09 21.02 19.47
N ILE A 21 -6.33 19.94 19.34
CA ILE A 21 -5.37 19.77 18.24
C ILE A 21 -6.09 19.69 16.89
N ILE A 22 -7.20 18.94 16.78
CA ILE A 22 -8.01 18.89 15.56
C ILE A 22 -8.50 20.29 15.17
N ASN A 23 -8.98 21.09 16.13
CA ASN A 23 -9.46 22.45 15.85
C ASN A 23 -8.36 23.38 15.31
N LEU A 24 -7.10 23.14 15.66
CA LEU A 24 -5.95 23.89 15.14
C LEU A 24 -5.53 23.45 13.73
N THR A 25 -5.76 22.19 13.38
CA THR A 25 -5.18 21.58 12.17
C THR A 25 -6.21 21.32 11.08
N GLN A 26 -7.50 21.26 11.40
CA GLN A 26 -8.55 20.98 10.42
C GLN A 26 -8.83 22.15 9.48
N THR A 27 -9.29 21.84 8.27
CA THR A 27 -9.77 22.84 7.31
C THR A 27 -11.22 23.25 7.59
N THR A 28 -11.65 24.40 7.06
CA THR A 28 -12.96 24.98 7.38
C THR A 28 -14.10 24.58 6.44
N SER A 29 -13.84 24.00 5.28
CA SER A 29 -14.85 23.75 4.25
C SER A 29 -15.22 22.27 4.16
N ALA A 30 -15.85 21.73 5.20
CA ALA A 30 -16.30 20.35 5.22
C ALA A 30 -17.53 20.11 4.31
N SER A 31 -17.51 19.00 3.56
CA SER A 31 -18.68 18.55 2.80
C SER A 31 -19.58 17.68 3.66
N TYR A 32 -20.82 18.08 3.84
CA TYR A 32 -21.82 17.28 4.57
C TYR A 32 -22.10 15.92 3.91
N LEU A 33 -21.98 15.82 2.58
CA LEU A 33 -22.12 14.53 1.88
C LEU A 33 -21.02 13.57 2.30
N LEU A 34 -19.77 14.03 2.38
CA LEU A 34 -18.64 13.21 2.81
C LEU A 34 -18.75 12.84 4.29
N LEU A 35 -19.13 13.78 5.15
CA LEU A 35 -19.36 13.49 6.57
C LEU A 35 -20.49 12.48 6.77
N SER A 36 -21.58 12.60 6.03
CA SER A 36 -22.68 11.64 6.06
C SER A 36 -22.26 10.26 5.61
N SER A 37 -21.42 10.17 4.57
CA SER A 37 -20.87 8.89 4.07
C SER A 37 -20.03 8.19 5.13
N LEU A 38 -19.24 8.93 5.90
CA LEU A 38 -18.48 8.37 7.02
C LEU A 38 -19.38 7.78 8.11
N ASP A 39 -20.45 8.48 8.50
CA ASP A 39 -21.37 7.97 9.52
C ASP A 39 -22.16 6.74 9.03
N ILE A 40 -22.57 6.73 7.76
CA ILE A 40 -23.22 5.57 7.15
C ILE A 40 -22.24 4.37 7.12
N SER A 41 -20.99 4.59 6.75
CA SER A 41 -19.95 3.54 6.77
C SER A 41 -19.72 3.01 8.18
N ARG A 42 -19.54 3.90 9.15
CA ARG A 42 -19.41 3.53 10.57
C ARG A 42 -20.61 2.70 11.05
N ARG A 43 -21.82 3.14 10.76
CA ARG A 43 -23.05 2.43 11.13
C ARG A 43 -23.11 1.05 10.49
N ASN A 44 -22.78 0.93 9.21
CA ASN A 44 -22.78 -0.35 8.51
C ASN A 44 -21.76 -1.32 9.14
N LEU A 45 -20.56 -0.83 9.45
CA LEU A 45 -19.54 -1.63 10.12
C LEU A 45 -19.95 -2.04 11.55
N ALA A 46 -20.60 -1.14 12.30
CA ALA A 46 -21.10 -1.48 13.63
C ALA A 46 -22.17 -2.58 13.61
N LEU A 47 -23.01 -2.63 12.58
CA LEU A 47 -24.11 -3.59 12.48
C LEU A 47 -23.72 -4.90 11.77
N ARG A 48 -22.81 -4.86 10.78
CA ARG A 48 -22.51 -5.99 9.88
C ARG A 48 -21.01 -6.21 9.66
N GLY A 49 -20.16 -5.43 10.29
CA GLY A 49 -18.73 -5.43 10.01
C GLY A 49 -18.08 -6.79 10.22
N ARG A 50 -18.46 -7.49 11.29
CA ARG A 50 -17.92 -8.81 11.58
C ARG A 50 -18.16 -9.82 10.43
N GLU A 51 -19.40 -9.94 10.02
CA GLU A 51 -19.81 -10.84 8.93
C GLU A 51 -19.13 -10.44 7.60
N SER A 52 -19.13 -9.13 7.31
CA SER A 52 -18.51 -8.58 6.10
C SER A 52 -17.01 -8.85 6.04
N PHE A 53 -16.29 -8.62 7.15
CA PHE A 53 -14.84 -8.85 7.18
C PHE A 53 -14.44 -10.33 7.23
N GLU A 54 -15.23 -11.20 7.84
CA GLU A 54 -15.00 -12.65 7.73
C GLU A 54 -15.08 -13.11 6.26
N LYS A 55 -16.06 -12.60 5.51
CA LYS A 55 -16.15 -12.88 4.07
C LYS A 55 -14.93 -12.36 3.31
N VAL A 56 -14.51 -11.12 3.56
CA VAL A 56 -13.32 -10.53 2.93
C VAL A 56 -12.08 -11.35 3.25
N LYS A 57 -11.91 -11.75 4.51
CA LYS A 57 -10.80 -12.60 4.95
C LYS A 57 -10.76 -13.92 4.17
N HIS A 58 -11.89 -14.61 4.04
CA HIS A 58 -11.95 -15.86 3.27
C HIS A 58 -11.59 -15.64 1.79
N MET A 59 -12.08 -14.57 1.16
CA MET A 59 -11.72 -14.23 -0.21
C MET A 59 -10.22 -13.93 -0.35
N ALA A 60 -9.64 -13.22 0.61
CA ALA A 60 -8.22 -12.87 0.61
C ALA A 60 -7.32 -14.09 0.82
N GLU A 61 -7.70 -15.01 1.71
CA GLU A 61 -7.00 -16.28 1.93
C GLU A 61 -7.10 -17.19 0.69
N TYR A 62 -8.27 -17.27 0.08
CA TYR A 62 -8.48 -17.98 -1.19
C TYR A 62 -7.60 -17.42 -2.30
N ALA A 63 -7.60 -16.09 -2.50
CA ALA A 63 -6.77 -15.43 -3.51
C ALA A 63 -5.28 -15.75 -3.33
N ARG A 64 -4.76 -15.70 -2.09
CA ARG A 64 -3.36 -16.03 -1.80
C ARG A 64 -3.01 -17.46 -2.16
N ASN A 65 -3.86 -18.40 -1.77
CA ASN A 65 -3.64 -19.81 -2.03
C ASN A 65 -3.61 -20.08 -3.54
N GLU A 66 -4.63 -19.62 -4.28
CA GLU A 66 -4.70 -19.81 -5.73
C GLU A 66 -3.50 -19.16 -6.45
N ILE A 67 -3.12 -17.94 -6.08
CA ILE A 67 -1.97 -17.25 -6.68
C ILE A 67 -0.66 -17.99 -6.41
N ASN A 68 -0.47 -18.49 -5.19
CA ASN A 68 0.71 -19.28 -4.86
C ASN A 68 0.75 -20.64 -5.58
N GLU A 69 -0.42 -21.23 -5.89
CA GLU A 69 -0.55 -22.46 -6.68
C GLU A 69 -0.15 -22.26 -8.15
N ILE A 70 -0.31 -21.06 -8.73
CA ILE A 70 0.14 -20.73 -10.10
C ILE A 70 1.66 -20.98 -10.22
N GLY A 71 2.41 -20.71 -9.14
CA GLY A 71 3.88 -20.75 -9.11
C GLY A 71 4.52 -19.57 -9.85
N GLY A 72 5.74 -19.21 -9.44
CA GLY A 72 6.45 -18.03 -9.97
C GLY A 72 5.97 -16.70 -9.36
N TYR A 73 4.75 -16.63 -8.88
CA TYR A 73 4.26 -15.56 -8.00
C TYR A 73 4.42 -15.96 -6.54
N TYR A 74 4.47 -14.98 -5.64
CA TYR A 74 4.38 -15.21 -4.22
C TYR A 74 3.49 -14.14 -3.56
N ALA A 75 2.32 -14.55 -3.12
CA ALA A 75 1.39 -13.71 -2.39
C ALA A 75 1.70 -13.78 -0.90
N TYR A 76 2.21 -12.68 -0.34
CA TYR A 76 2.62 -12.59 1.06
C TYR A 76 1.44 -12.75 2.02
N GLY A 77 1.72 -13.31 3.19
CA GLY A 77 0.73 -13.57 4.22
C GLY A 77 1.28 -13.42 5.64
N LYS A 78 0.61 -14.05 6.59
CA LYS A 78 0.95 -13.97 8.02
C LYS A 78 2.30 -14.59 8.38
N GLU A 79 2.92 -15.35 7.51
CA GLU A 79 4.27 -15.87 7.67
C GLU A 79 5.33 -14.78 7.82
N LEU A 80 5.00 -13.54 7.43
CA LEU A 80 5.87 -12.38 7.65
C LEU A 80 5.91 -11.91 9.11
N ILE A 81 4.97 -12.33 9.94
CA ILE A 81 4.91 -11.92 11.35
C ILE A 81 6.02 -12.61 12.11
N ASP A 82 7.01 -11.85 12.56
CA ASP A 82 8.18 -12.33 13.28
C ASP A 82 8.17 -11.98 14.77
N GLY A 83 7.25 -11.09 15.19
CA GLY A 83 7.12 -10.60 16.57
C GLY A 83 8.18 -9.58 17.01
N ASP A 84 9.10 -9.21 16.12
CA ASP A 84 10.18 -8.26 16.37
C ASP A 84 10.04 -7.01 15.48
N SER A 85 10.05 -7.20 14.16
CA SER A 85 9.93 -6.12 13.18
C SER A 85 8.52 -6.03 12.58
N VAL A 86 7.86 -7.16 12.37
CA VAL A 86 6.52 -7.25 11.83
C VAL A 86 5.59 -7.84 12.89
N TYR A 87 4.76 -7.00 13.48
CA TYR A 87 3.87 -7.38 14.60
C TYR A 87 2.51 -7.89 14.15
N ASP A 88 2.01 -7.43 13.01
CA ASP A 88 0.72 -7.84 12.47
C ASP A 88 0.68 -7.66 10.96
N PHE A 89 -0.30 -8.31 10.32
CA PHE A 89 -0.48 -8.35 8.88
C PHE A 89 -1.95 -8.14 8.50
N ASP A 90 -2.23 -7.11 7.70
CA ASP A 90 -3.57 -6.87 7.16
C ASP A 90 -3.86 -7.84 6.01
N VAL A 91 -4.64 -8.86 6.28
CA VAL A 91 -4.99 -9.90 5.31
C VAL A 91 -5.74 -9.38 4.08
N THR A 92 -6.36 -8.21 4.15
CA THR A 92 -7.08 -7.58 3.04
C THR A 92 -6.15 -6.97 1.99
N LYS A 93 -4.88 -6.76 2.34
CA LYS A 93 -3.82 -6.27 1.45
C LYS A 93 -3.18 -7.47 0.76
N LEU A 94 -3.44 -7.60 -0.52
CA LEU A 94 -2.90 -8.67 -1.35
C LEU A 94 -1.64 -8.16 -2.07
N SER A 95 -0.49 -8.31 -1.41
CA SER A 95 0.81 -8.01 -2.01
C SER A 95 1.37 -9.27 -2.65
N ILE A 96 1.77 -9.16 -3.92
CA ILE A 96 2.18 -10.30 -4.74
C ILE A 96 3.53 -9.98 -5.39
N TYR A 97 4.52 -10.79 -5.08
CA TYR A 97 5.82 -10.78 -5.75
C TYR A 97 5.70 -11.33 -7.17
N THR A 98 6.29 -10.65 -8.15
CA THR A 98 6.12 -10.96 -9.57
C THR A 98 7.43 -11.35 -10.28
N GLN A 99 8.57 -11.05 -9.70
CA GLN A 99 9.86 -11.29 -10.35
C GLN A 99 10.17 -12.77 -10.58
N GLY A 100 9.46 -13.69 -9.89
CA GLY A 100 9.64 -15.12 -10.13
C GLY A 100 9.17 -15.58 -11.51
N ILE A 101 8.34 -14.79 -12.20
CA ILE A 101 7.96 -14.99 -13.62
C ILE A 101 8.76 -14.10 -14.58
N GLY A 102 9.81 -13.43 -14.08
CA GLY A 102 10.66 -12.56 -14.89
C GLY A 102 10.03 -11.21 -15.28
N LEU A 103 8.91 -10.81 -14.66
CA LEU A 103 8.24 -9.53 -14.87
C LEU A 103 8.34 -8.65 -13.64
N THR A 104 8.48 -7.34 -13.86
CA THR A 104 8.32 -6.35 -12.80
C THR A 104 6.85 -6.21 -12.41
N GLY A 105 6.58 -5.76 -11.18
CA GLY A 105 5.21 -5.46 -10.77
C GLY A 105 4.56 -4.37 -11.64
N ILE A 106 5.36 -3.42 -12.18
CA ILE A 106 4.88 -2.39 -13.10
C ILE A 106 4.38 -3.03 -14.41
N GLU A 107 5.15 -3.96 -15.01
CA GLU A 107 4.73 -4.68 -16.20
C GLU A 107 3.44 -5.48 -15.96
N VAL A 108 3.34 -6.19 -14.82
CA VAL A 108 2.12 -6.93 -14.46
C VAL A 108 0.94 -5.99 -14.21
N TYR A 109 1.17 -4.86 -13.54
CA TYR A 109 0.13 -3.83 -13.33
C TYR A 109 -0.42 -3.31 -14.66
N ASP A 110 0.46 -2.97 -15.60
CA ASP A 110 0.05 -2.47 -16.92
C ASP A 110 -0.73 -3.53 -17.70
N LEU A 111 -0.26 -4.78 -17.71
CA LEU A 111 -0.98 -5.90 -18.36
C LEU A 111 -2.37 -6.11 -17.75
N LEU A 112 -2.49 -6.14 -16.43
CA LEU A 112 -3.78 -6.29 -15.74
C LEU A 112 -4.76 -5.18 -16.13
N ARG A 113 -4.29 -3.93 -16.21
CA ARG A 113 -5.11 -2.78 -16.61
C ARG A 113 -5.49 -2.83 -18.08
N ASP A 114 -4.52 -3.04 -18.99
CA ASP A 114 -4.68 -2.79 -20.41
C ASP A 114 -5.29 -3.99 -21.14
N GLU A 115 -5.02 -5.22 -20.70
CA GLU A 115 -5.50 -6.42 -21.37
C GLU A 115 -6.64 -7.13 -20.64
N TYR A 116 -6.70 -7.01 -19.30
CA TYR A 116 -7.71 -7.71 -18.49
C TYR A 116 -8.75 -6.79 -17.87
N ASP A 117 -8.63 -5.46 -18.06
CA ASP A 117 -9.51 -4.46 -17.44
C ASP A 117 -9.63 -4.67 -15.92
N ILE A 118 -8.48 -4.91 -15.26
CA ILE A 118 -8.35 -5.07 -13.81
C ILE A 118 -7.47 -3.95 -13.28
N GLN A 119 -8.08 -3.04 -12.52
CA GLN A 119 -7.36 -1.97 -11.85
C GLN A 119 -7.02 -2.39 -10.43
N ILE A 120 -5.74 -2.54 -10.14
CA ILE A 120 -5.20 -2.75 -8.79
C ILE A 120 -4.63 -1.44 -8.24
N GLU A 121 -4.16 -1.44 -7.00
CA GLU A 121 -3.68 -0.21 -6.33
C GLU A 121 -2.40 0.33 -6.96
N PHE A 122 -1.36 -0.47 -7.04
CA PHE A 122 -0.12 -0.11 -7.73
C PHE A 122 0.76 -1.33 -8.06
N GLY A 123 1.80 -1.09 -8.87
CA GLY A 123 2.93 -2.00 -9.08
C GLY A 123 4.25 -1.28 -8.85
N ASP A 124 5.21 -1.96 -8.24
CA ASP A 124 6.60 -1.53 -8.13
C ASP A 124 7.54 -2.45 -8.92
N ILE A 125 8.84 -2.36 -8.68
CA ILE A 125 9.82 -3.20 -9.40
C ILE A 125 9.62 -4.70 -9.10
N GLY A 126 9.21 -5.07 -7.90
CA GLY A 126 9.15 -6.46 -7.46
C GLY A 126 7.75 -6.99 -7.23
N ASN A 127 6.78 -6.12 -7.00
CA ASN A 127 5.49 -6.50 -6.47
C ASN A 127 4.33 -5.74 -7.12
N ILE A 128 3.17 -6.32 -7.03
CA ILE A 128 1.89 -5.63 -7.20
C ILE A 128 1.12 -5.64 -5.88
N LEU A 129 0.25 -4.65 -5.69
CA LEU A 129 -0.64 -4.55 -4.54
C LEU A 129 -2.08 -4.42 -5.00
N ALA A 130 -2.93 -5.31 -4.52
CA ALA A 130 -4.38 -5.23 -4.66
C ALA A 130 -5.05 -5.17 -3.29
N TYR A 131 -6.21 -4.53 -3.22
CA TYR A 131 -7.04 -4.49 -2.02
C TYR A 131 -8.30 -5.30 -2.23
N ILE A 132 -8.61 -6.15 -1.25
CA ILE A 132 -9.87 -6.89 -1.25
C ILE A 132 -10.78 -6.23 -0.22
N SER A 133 -11.95 -5.80 -0.65
CA SER A 133 -12.89 -5.01 0.13
C SER A 133 -14.24 -5.72 0.31
N ILE A 134 -15.10 -5.13 1.13
CA ILE A 134 -16.47 -5.63 1.32
C ILE A 134 -17.35 -5.52 0.07
N GLY A 135 -16.91 -4.73 -0.92
CA GLY A 135 -17.59 -4.57 -2.22
C GLY A 135 -17.26 -5.65 -3.23
N ASP A 136 -16.15 -6.36 -3.04
CA ASP A 136 -15.68 -7.37 -3.97
C ASP A 136 -16.48 -8.67 -3.87
N ARG A 137 -16.49 -9.42 -4.95
CA ARG A 137 -17.15 -10.71 -5.07
C ARG A 137 -16.12 -11.78 -5.43
N ILE A 138 -16.42 -13.03 -5.13
CA ILE A 138 -15.53 -14.16 -5.45
C ILE A 138 -15.15 -14.19 -6.92
N ARG A 139 -16.06 -13.89 -7.83
CA ARG A 139 -15.81 -13.82 -9.28
C ARG A 139 -14.77 -12.77 -9.66
N ASP A 140 -14.66 -11.70 -8.88
CA ASP A 140 -13.68 -10.63 -9.13
C ASP A 140 -12.28 -11.12 -8.74
N ILE A 141 -12.21 -11.93 -7.69
CA ILE A 141 -10.99 -12.64 -7.27
C ILE A 141 -10.58 -13.70 -8.29
N GLU A 142 -11.53 -14.53 -8.73
CA GLU A 142 -11.28 -15.57 -9.76
C GLU A 142 -10.79 -14.94 -11.07
N ARG A 143 -11.31 -13.76 -11.42
CA ARG A 143 -10.87 -13.01 -12.58
C ARG A 143 -9.43 -12.53 -12.44
N LEU A 144 -9.03 -12.05 -11.26
CA LEU A 144 -7.64 -11.66 -10.97
C LEU A 144 -6.71 -12.88 -11.05
N VAL A 145 -7.08 -13.99 -10.41
CA VAL A 145 -6.29 -15.23 -10.43
C VAL A 145 -6.09 -15.72 -11.86
N GLY A 146 -7.18 -15.81 -12.64
CA GLY A 146 -7.10 -16.24 -14.05
C GLY A 146 -6.26 -15.30 -14.92
N ALA A 147 -6.33 -13.98 -14.70
CA ALA A 147 -5.49 -13.02 -15.39
C ALA A 147 -4.00 -13.21 -15.06
N LEU A 148 -3.66 -13.46 -13.80
CA LEU A 148 -2.27 -13.73 -13.38
C LEU A 148 -1.74 -15.04 -13.98
N GLU A 149 -2.57 -16.08 -14.04
CA GLU A 149 -2.22 -17.34 -14.70
C GLU A 149 -1.96 -17.13 -16.19
N ASP A 150 -2.82 -16.39 -16.88
CA ASP A 150 -2.66 -16.07 -18.30
C ASP A 150 -1.42 -15.20 -18.53
N ILE A 151 -1.17 -14.20 -17.70
CA ILE A 151 0.03 -13.35 -17.81
C ILE A 151 1.28 -14.21 -17.67
N LYS A 152 1.35 -15.11 -16.69
CA LYS A 152 2.48 -16.05 -16.59
C LYS A 152 2.62 -16.85 -17.88
N ARG A 153 1.56 -17.50 -18.36
CA ARG A 153 1.59 -18.36 -19.53
C ARG A 153 2.05 -17.64 -20.80
N LEU A 154 1.69 -16.35 -20.97
CA LEU A 154 1.92 -15.59 -22.20
C LEU A 154 3.21 -14.74 -22.16
N TYR A 155 3.63 -14.28 -20.98
CA TYR A 155 4.65 -13.25 -20.82
C TYR A 155 5.82 -13.66 -19.93
N GLU A 156 5.83 -14.87 -19.36
CA GLU A 156 6.94 -15.35 -18.52
C GLU A 156 8.29 -15.20 -19.24
N LYS A 157 9.29 -14.68 -18.55
CA LYS A 157 10.65 -14.43 -19.03
C LYS A 157 11.65 -15.07 -18.07
N ASP A 158 12.88 -15.27 -18.53
CA ASP A 158 13.98 -15.64 -17.65
C ASP A 158 14.26 -14.52 -16.63
N SER A 159 14.22 -14.86 -15.35
CA SER A 159 14.35 -13.91 -14.22
C SER A 159 15.78 -13.40 -13.99
N ASN A 160 16.74 -13.74 -14.84
CA ASN A 160 18.18 -13.60 -14.60
C ASN A 160 18.72 -12.16 -14.53
N ASN A 161 17.90 -11.12 -14.73
CA ASN A 161 18.36 -9.73 -14.76
C ASN A 161 17.44 -8.73 -14.06
N LEU A 162 16.52 -9.19 -13.22
CA LEU A 162 15.68 -8.26 -12.47
C LEU A 162 16.49 -7.66 -11.31
N TYR A 163 16.30 -6.37 -11.10
CA TYR A 163 17.06 -5.58 -10.14
C TYR A 163 16.95 -6.15 -8.72
N CYS A 164 18.07 -6.52 -8.16
CA CYS A 164 18.22 -6.86 -6.76
C CYS A 164 19.00 -5.72 -6.07
N GLY A 165 18.29 -4.64 -5.76
CA GLY A 165 18.89 -3.51 -5.06
C GLY A 165 19.30 -3.91 -3.65
N LYS A 166 20.54 -3.58 -3.26
CA LYS A 166 20.92 -3.69 -1.86
C LYS A 166 20.20 -2.61 -1.07
N PHE A 167 19.48 -2.99 -0.02
CA PHE A 167 18.95 -2.02 0.93
C PHE A 167 20.13 -1.27 1.56
N ILE A 168 20.17 0.03 1.34
CA ILE A 168 21.15 0.93 1.98
C ILE A 168 20.45 1.51 3.20
N GLN A 169 20.88 1.08 4.38
CA GLN A 169 20.38 1.67 5.62
C GLN A 169 21.03 3.06 5.79
N PRO A 170 20.21 4.13 5.78
CA PRO A 170 20.74 5.47 5.93
C PRO A 170 21.23 5.70 7.36
N GLU A 171 22.32 6.45 7.51
CA GLU A 171 22.78 6.92 8.80
C GLU A 171 21.92 8.10 9.25
N LEU A 172 21.38 8.05 10.49
CA LEU A 172 20.58 9.14 11.05
C LEU A 172 21.49 10.31 11.43
N ALA A 173 21.49 11.38 10.63
CA ALA A 173 22.33 12.55 10.84
C ALA A 173 21.72 13.55 11.87
N MET A 174 20.39 13.70 11.89
CA MET A 174 19.67 14.61 12.78
C MET A 174 18.19 14.27 12.88
N THR A 175 17.50 14.78 13.89
CA THR A 175 16.05 14.60 14.02
C THR A 175 15.28 15.43 12.97
N PRO A 176 14.02 15.06 12.64
CA PRO A 176 13.19 15.86 11.72
C PRO A 176 13.02 17.30 12.16
N GLN A 177 12.88 17.57 13.45
CA GLN A 177 12.79 18.92 14.00
C GLN A 177 14.07 19.73 13.76
N GLN A 178 15.23 19.14 14.03
CA GLN A 178 16.53 19.78 13.76
C GLN A 178 16.70 20.06 12.27
N ALA A 179 16.33 19.12 11.41
CA ALA A 179 16.40 19.29 9.96
C ALA A 179 15.46 20.40 9.46
N PHE A 180 14.25 20.51 10.04
CA PHE A 180 13.28 21.54 9.67
C PHE A 180 13.80 22.96 9.96
N TYR A 181 14.42 23.16 11.12
CA TYR A 181 14.93 24.48 11.54
C TYR A 181 16.39 24.75 11.14
N ALA A 182 17.07 23.78 10.55
CA ALA A 182 18.47 23.97 10.12
C ALA A 182 18.59 24.99 8.98
N ASP A 183 19.69 25.70 8.95
CA ASP A 183 20.05 26.58 7.83
C ASP A 183 20.25 25.79 6.54
N LYS A 184 19.58 26.22 5.46
CA LYS A 184 19.62 25.56 4.15
C LYS A 184 20.20 26.51 3.10
N ARG A 185 21.00 25.94 2.20
CA ARG A 185 21.61 26.71 1.09
C ARG A 185 21.30 26.03 -0.24
N ARG A 186 20.93 26.82 -1.23
CA ARG A 186 20.82 26.35 -2.61
C ARG A 186 22.21 26.40 -3.25
N ILE A 187 22.66 25.25 -3.74
CA ILE A 187 23.98 25.10 -4.38
C ILE A 187 23.82 24.35 -5.71
N PRO A 188 24.75 24.54 -6.67
CA PRO A 188 24.81 23.74 -7.89
C PRO A 188 24.96 22.25 -7.60
N LEU A 189 24.35 21.39 -8.42
CA LEU A 189 24.42 19.93 -8.27
C LEU A 189 25.87 19.41 -8.23
N SER A 190 26.76 19.99 -9.01
CA SER A 190 28.19 19.64 -9.02
C SER A 190 28.91 19.88 -7.69
N GLN A 191 28.33 20.60 -6.76
CA GLN A 191 28.89 20.90 -5.44
C GLN A 191 28.18 20.16 -4.28
N THR A 192 27.25 19.24 -4.58
CA THR A 192 26.46 18.53 -3.58
C THR A 192 27.18 17.32 -2.98
N ALA A 193 28.24 16.83 -3.59
CA ALA A 193 29.00 15.70 -3.08
C ALA A 193 29.46 15.96 -1.62
N GLY A 194 29.16 15.02 -0.73
CA GLY A 194 29.48 15.12 0.71
C GLY A 194 28.58 16.07 1.51
N LYS A 195 27.47 16.55 0.94
CA LYS A 195 26.46 17.37 1.63
C LYS A 195 25.22 16.55 1.98
N ILE A 196 24.50 16.98 3.03
CA ILE A 196 23.23 16.41 3.40
C ILE A 196 22.13 17.11 2.60
N SER A 197 21.30 16.34 1.90
CA SER A 197 20.16 16.88 1.15
C SER A 197 19.11 17.49 2.09
N ALA A 198 18.65 18.68 1.80
CA ALA A 198 17.57 19.36 2.52
C ALA A 198 16.21 19.15 1.85
N GLU A 199 16.16 18.47 0.73
CA GLU A 199 14.95 18.13 -0.02
C GLU A 199 14.99 16.67 -0.45
N LEU A 200 13.82 16.08 -0.60
CA LEU A 200 13.70 14.78 -1.26
C LEU A 200 14.11 14.92 -2.74
N VAL A 201 15.00 14.06 -3.18
CA VAL A 201 15.42 13.95 -4.56
C VAL A 201 14.99 12.59 -5.06
N MET A 202 13.83 12.54 -5.70
CA MET A 202 13.24 11.29 -6.20
C MET A 202 12.90 11.42 -7.68
N CYS A 203 13.09 10.35 -8.42
CA CYS A 203 12.45 10.20 -9.72
C CYS A 203 10.96 9.92 -9.50
N TYR A 204 10.10 10.64 -10.15
CA TYR A 204 8.65 10.43 -10.08
C TYR A 204 8.12 10.03 -11.44
N PRO A 205 7.13 9.18 -11.45
CA PRO A 205 6.97 7.94 -10.70
C PRO A 205 7.77 6.79 -11.34
N PRO A 206 8.06 5.72 -10.61
CA PRO A 206 8.11 5.52 -9.17
C PRO A 206 9.42 6.04 -8.60
N GLY A 207 9.40 6.52 -7.36
CA GLY A 207 10.63 6.86 -6.64
C GLY A 207 11.52 5.64 -6.48
N ILE A 208 12.78 5.76 -6.87
CA ILE A 208 13.81 4.75 -6.65
C ILE A 208 14.68 5.22 -5.49
#